data_4cf67e3fc4e6c9e373d383679941b7e5
#
_entry.id   4cf67e3fc4e6c9e373d383679941b7e5
#
_cell.length_a   1.000
_cell.length_b   1.000
_cell.length_c   1.000
_cell.angle_alpha   90.00
_cell.angle_beta   90.00
_cell.angle_gamma   90.00
#
_symmetry.space_group_name_H-M   'P 1'
#
loop_
_entity.id
_entity.type
_entity.pdbx_description
1 polymer ?
#
loop_
_entity_poly.entity_id
_entity_poly.type
_entity_poly.pdbx_seq_one_letter_code
_entity_poly.pdbx_strand_id
1 'polypeptide(L)'
;MPLLADVQRVFENTYGREAGVSLESCVVGPRRCAELTARSRDDGAELSGWARFFYYTENRNLRLAIFYADDVIAALEARDPRRALTESNVLPFLVFAEECSHALHTTLAFGEGGAGRVHEPGFLHELELLGRIDAYLLLRHFVRRHARRFTDRDRAWVRHHAVTRWDVPYDDPALEDRYRDSARLAGRFVDHLERLPSAGRLTELRRLRRLGWAGKRRRIDRLN
;
A
#
# COMPACT_ATOMS: atom_id res chain seq x y z
N MET A 1 -13.71 3.81 10.57
CA MET A 1 -13.40 5.16 10.02
C MET A 1 -13.92 5.28 8.60
N PRO A 2 -14.74 6.28 8.26
CA PRO A 2 -15.22 6.47 6.88
C PRO A 2 -14.10 6.56 5.83
N LEU A 3 -12.91 7.05 6.22
CA LEU A 3 -11.74 7.15 5.34
C LEU A 3 -11.25 5.77 4.87
N LEU A 4 -11.20 4.77 5.76
CA LEU A 4 -10.73 3.43 5.40
C LEU A 4 -11.63 2.76 4.37
N ALA A 5 -12.95 2.87 4.54
CA ALA A 5 -13.90 2.36 3.56
C ALA A 5 -13.80 3.08 2.20
N ASP A 6 -13.54 4.40 2.21
CA ASP A 6 -13.33 5.16 0.97
C ASP A 6 -12.04 4.73 0.26
N VAL A 7 -10.94 4.54 1.00
CA VAL A 7 -9.66 4.08 0.44
C VAL A 7 -9.79 2.65 -0.10
N GLN A 8 -10.41 1.74 0.66
CA GLN A 8 -10.69 0.37 0.21
C GLN A 8 -11.46 0.38 -1.11
N ARG A 9 -12.53 1.17 -1.19
CA ARG A 9 -13.34 1.28 -2.42
C ARG A 9 -12.55 1.81 -3.61
N VAL A 10 -11.66 2.78 -3.41
CA VAL A 10 -10.78 3.28 -4.48
C VAL A 10 -9.88 2.18 -5.01
N PHE A 11 -9.29 1.37 -4.14
CA PHE A 11 -8.44 0.25 -4.54
C PHE A 11 -9.26 -0.85 -5.23
N GLU A 12 -10.39 -1.27 -4.68
CA GLU A 12 -11.27 -2.28 -5.27
C GLU A 12 -11.72 -1.89 -6.69
N ASN A 13 -12.12 -0.63 -6.88
CA ASN A 13 -12.47 -0.08 -8.18
C ASN A 13 -11.27 -0.08 -9.15
N THR A 14 -10.08 0.28 -8.67
CA THR A 14 -8.86 0.30 -9.45
C THR A 14 -8.52 -1.10 -9.97
N TYR A 15 -8.59 -2.08 -9.10
CA TYR A 15 -8.26 -3.46 -9.45
C TYR A 15 -9.43 -4.25 -10.05
N GLY A 16 -10.65 -3.72 -9.98
CA GLY A 16 -11.86 -4.38 -10.47
C GLY A 16 -12.18 -5.67 -9.71
N ARG A 17 -11.90 -5.67 -8.41
CA ARG A 17 -12.08 -6.81 -7.50
C ARG A 17 -12.49 -6.32 -6.12
N GLU A 18 -13.44 -7.00 -5.52
CA GLU A 18 -13.86 -6.79 -4.14
C GLU A 18 -13.10 -7.73 -3.22
N ALA A 19 -12.68 -7.22 -2.06
CA ALA A 19 -12.03 -8.03 -1.03
C ALA A 19 -13.00 -9.04 -0.38
N GLY A 20 -14.30 -8.77 -0.43
CA GLY A 20 -15.32 -9.57 0.23
C GLY A 20 -15.32 -9.43 1.77
N VAL A 21 -14.53 -8.52 2.30
CA VAL A 21 -14.40 -8.20 3.72
C VAL A 21 -14.22 -6.70 3.90
N SER A 22 -14.84 -6.13 4.95
CA SER A 22 -14.57 -4.74 5.33
C SER A 22 -13.25 -4.68 6.10
N LEU A 23 -12.28 -3.93 5.59
CA LEU A 23 -10.99 -3.74 6.27
C LEU A 23 -11.16 -2.98 7.61
N GLU A 24 -12.24 -2.23 7.79
CA GLU A 24 -12.55 -1.60 9.07
C GLU A 24 -12.72 -2.65 10.20
N SER A 25 -13.24 -3.83 9.87
CA SER A 25 -13.39 -4.92 10.84
C SER A 25 -12.05 -5.58 11.22
N CYS A 26 -10.99 -5.31 10.48
CA CYS A 26 -9.65 -5.81 10.74
C CYS A 26 -8.80 -4.86 11.59
N VAL A 27 -9.29 -3.64 11.86
CA VAL A 27 -8.53 -2.66 12.67
C VAL A 27 -8.51 -3.09 14.14
N VAL A 28 -7.31 -3.09 14.73
CA VAL A 28 -7.08 -3.51 16.10
C VAL A 28 -6.43 -2.40 16.93
N GLY A 29 -6.70 -2.41 18.23
CA GLY A 29 -6.10 -1.46 19.16
C GLY A 29 -4.68 -1.85 19.60
N PRO A 30 -4.00 -0.95 20.38
CA PRO A 30 -2.59 -1.11 20.79
C PRO A 30 -2.29 -2.42 21.51
N ARG A 31 -3.18 -2.85 22.41
CA ARG A 31 -3.01 -4.10 23.15
C ARG A 31 -2.93 -5.31 22.21
N ARG A 32 -3.85 -5.39 21.25
CA ARG A 32 -3.86 -6.50 20.29
C ARG A 32 -2.68 -6.44 19.33
N CYS A 33 -2.25 -5.24 18.95
CA CYS A 33 -1.02 -5.04 18.18
C CYS A 33 0.18 -5.62 18.93
N ALA A 34 0.36 -5.28 20.20
CA ALA A 34 1.46 -5.80 21.04
C ALA A 34 1.44 -7.33 21.15
N GLU A 35 0.26 -7.94 21.33
CA GLU A 35 0.10 -9.41 21.37
C GLU A 35 0.50 -10.07 20.04
N LEU A 36 0.13 -9.46 18.91
CA LEU A 36 0.46 -9.98 17.57
C LEU A 36 1.95 -9.81 17.29
N THR A 37 2.54 -8.67 17.65
CA THR A 37 3.97 -8.42 17.52
C THR A 37 4.80 -9.45 18.30
N ALA A 38 4.43 -9.74 19.53
CA ALA A 38 5.14 -10.73 20.35
C ALA A 38 5.08 -12.16 19.77
N ARG A 39 4.11 -12.44 18.88
CA ARG A 39 3.97 -13.73 18.18
C ARG A 39 4.60 -13.73 16.80
N SER A 40 4.84 -12.57 16.22
CA SER A 40 5.47 -12.42 14.92
C SER A 40 6.96 -12.74 15.04
N ARG A 41 7.53 -13.44 14.06
CA ARG A 41 8.96 -13.65 13.93
C ARG A 41 9.65 -12.55 13.14
N ASP A 42 8.88 -11.58 12.66
CA ASP A 42 9.36 -10.50 11.80
C ASP A 42 9.66 -9.28 12.67
N ASP A 43 10.95 -9.08 12.93
CA ASP A 43 11.49 -7.96 13.74
C ASP A 43 11.56 -6.65 12.93
N GLY A 44 10.92 -6.56 11.80
CA GLY A 44 10.86 -5.41 10.90
C GLY A 44 10.24 -4.15 11.51
N ALA A 45 10.95 -3.58 12.48
CA ALA A 45 10.34 -2.94 13.64
C ALA A 45 10.29 -1.41 13.66
N GLU A 46 11.02 -0.64 12.87
CA GLU A 46 11.16 0.79 13.22
C GLU A 46 10.10 1.74 12.63
N LEU A 47 9.62 1.52 11.43
CA LEU A 47 8.42 2.25 10.95
C LEU A 47 7.13 1.76 11.61
N SER A 48 7.20 0.66 12.28
CA SER A 48 6.12 -0.06 12.94
C SER A 48 5.51 0.63 14.16
N GLY A 49 6.07 1.73 14.62
CA GLY A 49 5.45 2.56 15.67
C GLY A 49 4.20 3.30 15.18
N TRP A 50 4.06 3.54 13.89
CA TRP A 50 2.97 4.34 13.30
C TRP A 50 1.81 3.51 12.78
N ALA A 51 2.12 2.37 12.13
CA ALA A 51 1.13 1.41 11.68
C ALA A 51 1.76 0.03 11.49
N ARG A 52 0.92 -1.01 11.50
CA ARG A 52 1.34 -2.39 11.24
C ARG A 52 0.23 -3.19 10.59
N PHE A 53 0.60 -4.01 9.64
CA PHE A 53 -0.27 -5.03 9.08
C PHE A 53 0.22 -6.42 9.48
N PHE A 54 -0.72 -7.27 9.91
CA PHE A 54 -0.48 -8.67 10.27
C PHE A 54 -1.40 -9.55 9.46
N TYR A 55 -0.87 -10.66 9.00
CA TYR A 55 -1.68 -11.74 8.43
C TYR A 55 -1.13 -13.10 8.82
N TYR A 56 -2.04 -14.06 8.93
CA TYR A 56 -1.70 -15.46 9.09
C TYR A 56 -2.84 -16.32 8.55
N THR A 57 -2.54 -17.58 8.24
CA THR A 57 -3.52 -18.53 7.78
C THR A 57 -3.74 -19.61 8.85
N GLU A 58 -5.00 -19.87 9.15
CA GLU A 58 -5.40 -20.86 10.13
C GLU A 58 -6.61 -21.63 9.62
N ASN A 59 -6.55 -22.98 9.61
CA ASN A 59 -7.67 -23.83 9.17
C ASN A 59 -8.25 -23.40 7.81
N ARG A 60 -7.40 -23.08 6.84
CA ARG A 60 -7.74 -22.56 5.50
C ARG A 60 -8.46 -21.20 5.51
N ASN A 61 -8.45 -20.51 6.60
CA ASN A 61 -8.95 -19.13 6.69
C ASN A 61 -7.79 -18.14 6.76
N LEU A 62 -7.98 -16.98 6.14
CA LEU A 62 -7.10 -15.83 6.30
C LEU A 62 -7.53 -15.04 7.52
N ARG A 63 -6.58 -14.68 8.36
CA ARG A 63 -6.76 -13.75 9.49
C ARG A 63 -5.93 -12.50 9.21
N LEU A 64 -6.53 -11.36 9.36
CA LEU A 64 -5.92 -10.06 9.14
C LEU A 64 -6.05 -9.19 10.39
N ALA A 65 -5.07 -8.34 10.63
CA ALA A 65 -5.16 -7.27 11.59
C ALA A 65 -4.37 -6.06 11.09
N ILE A 66 -4.93 -4.87 11.25
CA ILE A 66 -4.32 -3.59 10.90
C ILE A 66 -4.28 -2.75 12.16
N PHE A 67 -3.12 -2.25 12.50
CA PHE A 67 -2.94 -1.31 13.59
C PHE A 67 -2.54 0.05 13.03
N TYR A 68 -3.10 1.10 13.59
CA TYR A 68 -2.69 2.48 13.38
C TYR A 68 -2.47 3.13 14.73
N ALA A 69 -1.35 3.83 14.90
CA ALA A 69 -1.08 4.61 16.09
C ALA A 69 -2.07 5.77 16.22
N ASP A 70 -2.36 6.17 17.45
CA ASP A 70 -3.31 7.24 17.76
C ASP A 70 -2.91 8.56 17.09
N ASP A 71 -1.61 8.86 16.98
CA ASP A 71 -1.10 10.05 16.30
C ASP A 71 -1.42 10.07 14.80
N VAL A 72 -1.37 8.91 14.14
CA VAL A 72 -1.76 8.77 12.73
C VAL A 72 -3.25 9.06 12.57
N ILE A 73 -4.06 8.46 13.41
CA ILE A 73 -5.52 8.66 13.38
C ILE A 73 -5.87 10.11 13.69
N ALA A 74 -5.30 10.69 14.76
CA ALA A 74 -5.54 12.08 15.16
C ALA A 74 -5.13 13.07 14.06
N ALA A 75 -4.00 12.86 13.38
CA ALA A 75 -3.55 13.70 12.27
C ALA A 75 -4.54 13.66 11.09
N LEU A 76 -5.08 12.47 10.76
CA LEU A 76 -6.03 12.29 9.67
C LEU A 76 -7.43 12.80 10.02
N GLU A 77 -7.83 12.75 11.28
CA GLU A 77 -9.10 13.33 11.76
C GLU A 77 -9.05 14.86 11.81
N ALA A 78 -7.93 15.41 12.28
CA ALA A 78 -7.72 16.85 12.32
C ALA A 78 -7.65 17.46 10.91
N ARG A 79 -7.10 16.74 9.94
CA ARG A 79 -6.91 17.20 8.55
C ARG A 79 -7.24 16.08 7.58
N ASP A 80 -8.52 15.91 7.34
CA ASP A 80 -9.06 14.88 6.46
C ASP A 80 -8.49 14.99 5.03
N PRO A 81 -7.75 13.98 4.55
CA PRO A 81 -7.15 13.99 3.21
C PRO A 81 -8.19 14.06 2.09
N ARG A 82 -9.46 13.73 2.38
CA ARG A 82 -10.57 13.88 1.43
C ARG A 82 -10.94 15.34 1.18
N ARG A 83 -10.52 16.26 2.05
CA ARG A 83 -10.74 17.72 1.91
C ARG A 83 -9.54 18.41 1.32
N ALA A 84 -8.34 18.04 1.77
CA ALA A 84 -7.08 18.56 1.25
C ALA A 84 -5.92 17.65 1.61
N LEU A 85 -4.96 17.50 0.69
CA LEU A 85 -3.64 16.92 0.95
C LEU A 85 -2.61 18.04 1.08
N THR A 86 -1.86 17.99 2.17
CA THR A 86 -0.84 18.99 2.54
C THR A 86 0.37 18.29 3.15
N GLU A 87 1.48 19.02 3.34
CA GLU A 87 2.69 18.49 4.00
C GLU A 87 2.41 17.94 5.42
N SER A 88 1.37 18.45 6.08
CA SER A 88 1.04 18.06 7.45
C SER A 88 0.23 16.77 7.59
N ASN A 89 -0.43 16.31 6.53
CA ASN A 89 -1.23 15.08 6.57
C ASN A 89 -0.82 14.03 5.53
N VAL A 90 0.07 14.37 4.61
CA VAL A 90 0.47 13.44 3.54
C VAL A 90 1.18 12.20 4.09
N LEU A 91 2.09 12.36 5.05
CA LEU A 91 2.82 11.23 5.61
C LEU A 91 1.93 10.30 6.45
N PRO A 92 1.13 10.80 7.41
CA PRO A 92 0.11 9.95 8.07
C PRO A 92 -0.83 9.26 7.09
N PHE A 93 -1.20 9.94 6.00
CA PHE A 93 -2.07 9.36 4.98
C PHE A 93 -1.39 8.24 4.17
N LEU A 94 -0.10 8.38 3.84
CA LEU A 94 0.67 7.35 3.15
C LEU A 94 0.81 6.10 4.01
N VAL A 95 1.20 6.25 5.28
CA VAL A 95 1.27 5.15 6.25
C VAL A 95 -0.07 4.42 6.35
N PHE A 96 -1.16 5.18 6.47
CA PHE A 96 -2.50 4.64 6.51
C PHE A 96 -2.87 3.87 5.23
N ALA A 97 -2.57 4.42 4.07
CA ALA A 97 -2.87 3.84 2.76
C ALA A 97 -2.07 2.57 2.49
N GLU A 98 -0.81 2.52 2.93
CA GLU A 98 0.07 1.37 2.74
C GLU A 98 -0.46 0.13 3.43
N GLU A 99 -0.84 0.23 4.71
CA GLU A 99 -1.40 -0.90 5.45
C GLU A 99 -2.77 -1.35 4.90
N CYS A 100 -3.57 -0.40 4.43
CA CYS A 100 -4.81 -0.71 3.72
C CYS A 100 -4.54 -1.48 2.42
N SER A 101 -3.52 -1.07 1.65
CA SER A 101 -3.08 -1.75 0.43
C SER A 101 -2.59 -3.16 0.73
N HIS A 102 -1.73 -3.32 1.76
CA HIS A 102 -1.24 -4.63 2.19
C HIS A 102 -2.38 -5.58 2.55
N ALA A 103 -3.36 -5.12 3.32
CA ALA A 103 -4.52 -5.92 3.71
C ALA A 103 -5.38 -6.31 2.49
N LEU A 104 -5.66 -5.36 1.60
CA LEU A 104 -6.41 -5.61 0.38
C LEU A 104 -5.71 -6.65 -0.51
N HIS A 105 -4.44 -6.44 -0.83
CA HIS A 105 -3.70 -7.33 -1.72
C HIS A 105 -3.52 -8.73 -1.14
N THR A 106 -3.33 -8.84 0.18
CA THR A 106 -3.29 -10.13 0.87
C THR A 106 -4.63 -10.86 0.75
N THR A 107 -5.74 -10.15 0.96
CA THR A 107 -7.10 -10.72 0.83
C THR A 107 -7.36 -11.20 -0.59
N LEU A 108 -7.04 -10.38 -1.59
CA LEU A 108 -7.22 -10.73 -3.00
C LEU A 108 -6.33 -11.90 -3.43
N ALA A 109 -5.07 -11.92 -2.98
CA ALA A 109 -4.14 -13.01 -3.28
C ALA A 109 -4.60 -14.33 -2.65
N PHE A 110 -5.06 -14.28 -1.39
CA PHE A 110 -5.62 -15.44 -0.72
C PHE A 110 -6.88 -15.97 -1.41
N GLY A 111 -7.78 -15.08 -1.83
CA GLY A 111 -8.98 -15.47 -2.59
C GLY A 111 -8.68 -16.13 -3.94
N GLU A 112 -7.54 -15.83 -4.55
CA GLU A 112 -7.13 -16.39 -5.85
C GLU A 112 -6.33 -17.69 -5.73
N GLY A 113 -5.50 -17.85 -4.70
CA GLY A 113 -4.59 -19.00 -4.58
C GLY A 113 -4.48 -19.60 -3.17
N GLY A 114 -5.34 -19.18 -2.25
CA GLY A 114 -5.36 -19.70 -0.88
C GLY A 114 -4.09 -19.40 -0.09
N ALA A 115 -3.85 -20.21 0.94
CA ALA A 115 -2.67 -20.07 1.81
C ALA A 115 -1.36 -20.18 1.02
N GLY A 116 -1.27 -21.04 0.02
CA GLY A 116 -0.06 -21.21 -0.80
C GLY A 116 0.39 -19.89 -1.43
N ARG A 117 -0.55 -19.07 -1.91
CA ARG A 117 -0.25 -17.81 -2.59
C ARG A 117 0.34 -16.75 -1.64
N VAL A 118 -0.20 -16.60 -0.45
CA VAL A 118 0.28 -15.60 0.52
C VAL A 118 1.55 -16.02 1.25
N HIS A 119 1.96 -17.27 1.13
CA HIS A 119 3.22 -17.81 1.66
C HIS A 119 4.28 -18.04 0.57
N GLU A 120 4.04 -17.59 -0.67
CA GLU A 120 5.05 -17.66 -1.72
C GLU A 120 6.29 -16.84 -1.34
N PRO A 121 7.51 -17.33 -1.67
CA PRO A 121 8.71 -16.54 -1.54
C PRO A 121 8.59 -15.22 -2.31
N GLY A 122 8.85 -14.11 -1.63
CA GLY A 122 8.76 -12.77 -2.22
C GLY A 122 7.37 -12.13 -2.13
N PHE A 123 6.38 -12.76 -1.49
CA PHE A 123 5.07 -12.13 -1.30
C PHE A 123 5.15 -10.80 -0.54
N LEU A 124 6.00 -10.71 0.48
CA LEU A 124 6.24 -9.46 1.20
C LEU A 124 6.80 -8.36 0.26
N HIS A 125 7.72 -8.71 -0.64
CA HIS A 125 8.22 -7.75 -1.65
C HIS A 125 7.09 -7.29 -2.60
N GLU A 126 6.13 -8.16 -2.89
CA GLU A 126 4.96 -7.76 -3.69
C GLU A 126 4.10 -6.74 -2.95
N LEU A 127 3.88 -6.94 -1.65
CA LEU A 127 3.11 -6.01 -0.83
C LEU A 127 3.79 -4.64 -0.80
N GLU A 128 5.09 -4.58 -0.54
CA GLU A 128 5.86 -3.32 -0.55
C GLU A 128 5.79 -2.60 -1.91
N LEU A 129 5.97 -3.35 -3.01
CA LEU A 129 5.86 -2.78 -4.36
C LEU A 129 4.46 -2.23 -4.63
N LEU A 130 3.42 -3.02 -4.32
CA LEU A 130 2.04 -2.62 -4.55
C LEU A 130 1.62 -1.49 -3.63
N GLY A 131 2.04 -1.49 -2.36
CA GLY A 131 1.80 -0.40 -1.42
C GLY A 131 2.30 0.95 -1.95
N ARG A 132 3.51 1.00 -2.49
CA ARG A 132 4.08 2.22 -3.10
C ARG A 132 3.33 2.67 -4.37
N ILE A 133 2.96 1.72 -5.22
CA ILE A 133 2.17 2.03 -6.42
C ILE A 133 0.79 2.57 -6.01
N ASP A 134 0.15 1.94 -5.04
CA ASP A 134 -1.16 2.34 -4.54
C ASP A 134 -1.11 3.70 -3.83
N ALA A 135 -0.06 3.97 -3.05
CA ALA A 135 0.19 5.28 -2.47
C ALA A 135 0.25 6.37 -3.54
N TYR A 136 0.99 6.13 -4.64
CA TYR A 136 1.02 7.06 -5.77
C TYR A 136 -0.38 7.27 -6.39
N LEU A 137 -1.10 6.18 -6.64
CA LEU A 137 -2.43 6.25 -7.26
C LEU A 137 -3.43 7.00 -6.37
N LEU A 138 -3.37 6.74 -5.07
CA LEU A 138 -4.27 7.34 -4.10
C LEU A 138 -3.99 8.84 -3.91
N LEU A 139 -2.72 9.23 -3.75
CA LEU A 139 -2.34 10.65 -3.72
C LEU A 139 -2.79 11.36 -4.99
N ARG A 140 -2.53 10.76 -6.16
CA ARG A 140 -2.97 11.31 -7.44
C ARG A 140 -4.50 11.44 -7.52
N HIS A 141 -5.25 10.44 -7.00
CA HIS A 141 -6.71 10.47 -6.96
C HIS A 141 -7.21 11.67 -6.15
N PHE A 142 -6.70 11.84 -4.92
CA PHE A 142 -7.15 12.92 -4.04
C PHE A 142 -6.68 14.30 -4.52
N VAL A 143 -5.45 14.45 -4.96
CA VAL A 143 -4.98 15.72 -5.54
C VAL A 143 -5.83 16.14 -6.74
N ARG A 144 -6.15 15.19 -7.66
CA ARG A 144 -7.02 15.49 -8.81
C ARG A 144 -8.45 15.83 -8.44
N ARG A 145 -8.95 15.30 -7.34
CA ARG A 145 -10.31 15.61 -6.84
C ARG A 145 -10.40 17.05 -6.35
N HIS A 146 -9.32 17.60 -5.83
CA HIS A 146 -9.29 18.96 -5.26
C HIS A 146 -8.78 20.02 -6.25
N ALA A 147 -7.98 19.63 -7.23
CA ALA A 147 -7.42 20.53 -8.20
C ALA A 147 -8.35 20.67 -9.42
N ARG A 148 -8.58 21.91 -9.87
CA ARG A 148 -9.27 22.16 -11.15
C ARG A 148 -8.53 21.52 -12.34
N ARG A 149 -7.20 21.47 -12.26
CA ARG A 149 -6.31 20.88 -13.25
C ARG A 149 -5.13 20.23 -12.55
N PHE A 150 -4.81 19.00 -12.91
CA PHE A 150 -3.62 18.30 -12.42
C PHE A 150 -2.38 18.76 -13.20
N THR A 151 -1.51 19.51 -12.54
CA THR A 151 -0.34 20.18 -13.13
C THR A 151 0.90 19.29 -13.02
N ASP A 152 2.00 19.72 -13.69
CA ASP A 152 3.31 19.04 -13.54
C ASP A 152 3.87 19.20 -12.12
N ARG A 153 3.57 20.32 -11.43
CA ARG A 153 3.91 20.52 -10.03
C ARG A 153 3.20 19.52 -9.13
N ASP A 154 1.90 19.29 -9.35
CA ASP A 154 1.13 18.28 -8.62
C ASP A 154 1.69 16.88 -8.87
N ARG A 155 2.07 16.58 -10.10
CA ARG A 155 2.71 15.31 -10.48
C ARG A 155 4.04 15.12 -9.74
N ALA A 156 4.89 16.13 -9.74
CA ALA A 156 6.17 16.10 -9.05
C ALA A 156 5.99 15.93 -7.53
N TRP A 157 5.01 16.61 -6.93
CA TRP A 157 4.68 16.50 -5.53
C TRP A 157 4.18 15.09 -5.16
N VAL A 158 3.22 14.55 -5.92
CA VAL A 158 2.71 13.18 -5.72
C VAL A 158 3.83 12.16 -5.83
N ARG A 159 4.68 12.29 -6.86
CA ARG A 159 5.81 11.39 -7.08
C ARG A 159 6.83 11.49 -5.95
N HIS A 160 7.16 12.70 -5.49
CA HIS A 160 8.07 12.90 -4.37
C HIS A 160 7.60 12.13 -3.14
N HIS A 161 6.36 12.33 -2.74
CA HIS A 161 5.83 11.72 -1.52
C HIS A 161 5.63 10.20 -1.63
N ALA A 162 5.13 9.70 -2.75
CA ALA A 162 4.82 8.28 -2.90
C ALA A 162 6.02 7.41 -3.27
N VAL A 163 7.05 7.96 -3.93
CA VAL A 163 8.15 7.16 -4.49
C VAL A 163 9.51 7.55 -3.91
N THR A 164 9.80 8.84 -3.79
CA THR A 164 11.16 9.33 -3.49
C THR A 164 11.41 9.49 -2.00
N ARG A 165 10.42 9.99 -1.25
CA ARG A 165 10.59 10.34 0.18
C ARG A 165 10.79 9.15 1.11
N TRP A 166 10.57 7.92 0.65
CA TRP A 166 10.66 6.70 1.44
C TRP A 166 12.08 6.14 1.56
N ASP A 167 13.11 6.88 1.16
CA ASP A 167 14.51 6.53 1.41
C ASP A 167 14.85 6.83 2.89
N VAL A 168 14.25 6.06 3.79
CA VAL A 168 14.61 6.06 5.22
C VAL A 168 15.70 4.98 5.41
N PRO A 169 16.80 5.30 6.07
CA PRO A 169 17.78 4.26 6.42
C PRO A 169 17.15 3.25 7.39
N TYR A 170 17.32 1.98 7.11
CA TYR A 170 16.86 0.88 7.96
C TYR A 170 18.08 0.28 8.67
N ASP A 171 17.93 -0.09 9.93
CA ASP A 171 19.01 -0.75 10.69
C ASP A 171 19.22 -2.20 10.22
N ASP A 172 18.21 -2.83 9.63
CA ASP A 172 18.33 -4.16 9.01
C ASP A 172 18.63 -4.05 7.52
N PRO A 173 19.82 -4.49 7.04
CA PRO A 173 20.18 -4.45 5.63
C PRO A 173 19.21 -5.21 4.71
N ALA A 174 18.60 -6.30 5.19
CA ALA A 174 17.64 -7.08 4.38
C ALA A 174 16.34 -6.33 4.17
N LEU A 175 15.91 -5.58 5.19
CA LEU A 175 14.76 -4.65 5.07
C LEU A 175 15.10 -3.50 4.13
N GLU A 176 16.26 -2.88 4.31
CA GLU A 176 16.69 -1.78 3.44
C GLU A 176 16.71 -2.20 1.97
N ASP A 177 17.27 -3.36 1.64
CA ASP A 177 17.31 -3.88 0.27
C ASP A 177 15.90 -4.13 -0.28
N ARG A 178 14.99 -4.69 0.53
CA ARG A 178 13.59 -4.91 0.15
C ARG A 178 12.89 -3.60 -0.19
N TYR A 179 13.01 -2.60 0.66
CA TYR A 179 12.38 -1.30 0.46
C TYR A 179 12.99 -0.52 -0.70
N ARG A 180 14.31 -0.55 -0.85
CA ARG A 180 15.03 0.09 -1.96
C ARG A 180 14.65 -0.51 -3.31
N ASP A 181 14.63 -1.85 -3.42
CA ASP A 181 14.24 -2.52 -4.68
C ASP A 181 12.77 -2.24 -5.02
N SER A 182 11.87 -2.27 -4.02
CA SER A 182 10.46 -1.93 -4.21
C SER A 182 10.26 -0.47 -4.65
N ALA A 183 10.99 0.49 -4.06
CA ALA A 183 10.95 1.90 -4.46
C ALA A 183 11.41 2.11 -5.90
N ARG A 184 12.55 1.49 -6.27
CA ARG A 184 13.10 1.54 -7.63
C ARG A 184 12.12 0.98 -8.65
N LEU A 185 11.53 -0.18 -8.37
CA LEU A 185 10.56 -0.83 -9.26
C LEU A 185 9.26 -0.03 -9.34
N ALA A 186 8.75 0.48 -8.22
CA ALA A 186 7.57 1.33 -8.18
C ALA A 186 7.77 2.59 -9.01
N GLY A 187 8.92 3.26 -8.89
CA GLY A 187 9.26 4.44 -9.68
C GLY A 187 9.20 4.17 -11.19
N ARG A 188 9.85 3.10 -11.66
CA ARG A 188 9.82 2.71 -13.07
C ARG A 188 8.41 2.39 -13.55
N PHE A 189 7.63 1.69 -12.74
CA PHE A 189 6.26 1.35 -13.11
C PHE A 189 5.35 2.58 -13.15
N VAL A 190 5.48 3.49 -12.20
CA VAL A 190 4.77 4.77 -12.17
C VAL A 190 5.08 5.60 -13.41
N ASP A 191 6.36 5.69 -13.81
CA ASP A 191 6.77 6.39 -15.03
C ASP A 191 6.12 5.78 -16.29
N HIS A 192 6.02 4.46 -16.34
CA HIS A 192 5.30 3.79 -17.41
C HIS A 192 3.80 4.12 -17.38
N LEU A 193 3.16 4.04 -16.20
CA LEU A 193 1.74 4.38 -16.07
C LEU A 193 1.42 5.82 -16.49
N GLU A 194 2.32 6.77 -16.22
CA GLU A 194 2.12 8.16 -16.56
C GLU A 194 2.06 8.40 -18.09
N ARG A 195 2.75 7.59 -18.86
CA ARG A 195 2.75 7.63 -20.33
C ARG A 195 1.47 7.02 -20.95
N LEU A 196 0.71 6.24 -20.18
CA LEU A 196 -0.48 5.56 -20.68
C LEU A 196 -1.76 6.40 -20.53
N PRO A 197 -2.74 6.25 -21.44
CA PRO A 197 -4.09 6.75 -21.23
C PRO A 197 -4.75 6.04 -20.05
N SER A 198 -5.82 6.62 -19.48
CA SER A 198 -6.45 6.11 -18.25
C SER A 198 -6.88 4.65 -18.33
N ALA A 199 -7.46 4.22 -19.44
CA ALA A 199 -7.85 2.83 -19.64
C ALA A 199 -6.66 1.87 -19.67
N GLY A 200 -5.56 2.29 -20.32
CA GLY A 200 -4.31 1.53 -20.36
C GLY A 200 -3.68 1.36 -18.98
N ARG A 201 -3.74 2.41 -18.15
CA ARG A 201 -3.25 2.33 -16.75
C ARG A 201 -3.96 1.26 -15.95
N LEU A 202 -5.29 1.23 -15.97
CA LEU A 202 -6.06 0.22 -15.25
C LEU A 202 -5.76 -1.20 -15.73
N THR A 203 -5.60 -1.37 -17.05
CA THR A 203 -5.24 -2.67 -17.64
C THR A 203 -3.87 -3.13 -17.14
N GLU A 204 -2.87 -2.25 -17.15
CA GLU A 204 -1.51 -2.58 -16.66
C GLU A 204 -1.47 -2.83 -15.15
N LEU A 205 -2.19 -2.06 -14.35
CA LEU A 205 -2.31 -2.28 -12.89
C LEU A 205 -2.92 -3.64 -12.57
N ARG A 206 -4.03 -3.97 -13.22
CA ARG A 206 -4.72 -5.26 -13.04
C ARG A 206 -3.87 -6.43 -13.50
N ARG A 207 -3.09 -6.25 -14.56
CA ARG A 207 -2.14 -7.24 -15.05
C ARG A 207 -0.98 -7.42 -14.07
N LEU A 208 -0.35 -6.33 -13.60
CA LEU A 208 0.76 -6.40 -12.65
C LEU A 208 0.33 -7.11 -11.36
N ARG A 209 -0.83 -6.75 -10.80
CA ARG A 209 -1.33 -7.34 -9.56
C ARG A 209 -1.38 -8.87 -9.60
N ARG A 210 -1.80 -9.46 -10.72
CA ARG A 210 -1.97 -10.91 -10.87
C ARG A 210 -0.65 -11.69 -10.95
N LEU A 211 0.46 -11.03 -11.17
CA LEU A 211 1.76 -11.67 -11.25
C LEU A 211 2.33 -11.92 -9.85
N GLY A 212 3.04 -13.04 -9.67
CA GLY A 212 3.91 -13.24 -8.50
C GLY A 212 5.16 -12.37 -8.59
N TRP A 213 5.95 -12.31 -7.53
CA TRP A 213 7.11 -11.42 -7.39
C TRP A 213 8.05 -11.45 -8.61
N ALA A 214 8.51 -12.64 -8.99
CA ALA A 214 9.40 -12.79 -10.14
C ALA A 214 8.77 -12.30 -11.45
N GLY A 215 7.45 -12.47 -11.59
CA GLY A 215 6.69 -11.97 -12.74
C GLY A 215 6.59 -10.45 -12.75
N LYS A 216 6.34 -9.83 -11.60
CA LYS A 216 6.31 -8.37 -11.44
C LYS A 216 7.66 -7.75 -11.79
N ARG A 217 8.75 -8.27 -11.23
CA ARG A 217 10.11 -7.81 -11.55
C ARG A 217 10.39 -7.89 -13.05
N ARG A 218 10.25 -9.07 -13.67
CA ARG A 218 10.46 -9.24 -15.11
C ARG A 218 9.59 -8.30 -15.95
N ARG A 219 8.35 -8.06 -15.55
CA ARG A 219 7.46 -7.14 -16.26
C ARG A 219 7.99 -5.72 -16.19
N ILE A 220 8.36 -5.24 -15.01
CA ILE A 220 8.84 -3.87 -14.80
C ILE A 220 10.22 -3.66 -15.44
N ASP A 221 11.12 -4.65 -15.36
CA ASP A 221 12.45 -4.56 -15.95
C ASP A 221 12.43 -4.47 -17.49
N ARG A 222 11.34 -4.89 -18.13
CA ARG A 222 11.12 -4.75 -19.58
C ARG A 222 10.44 -3.43 -19.97
N LEU A 223 10.07 -2.59 -19.04
CA LEU A 223 9.51 -1.28 -19.34
C LEU A 223 10.67 -0.30 -19.67
N ASN A 224 10.71 0.17 -20.87
CA ASN A 224 11.65 1.21 -21.35
C ASN A 224 11.04 2.61 -21.21
#